data_803d9ab15376d01fe19eca39bdca2b57
#
_entry.id   803d9ab15376d01fe19eca39bdca2b57
#
_cell.length_a   1.000
_cell.length_b   1.000
_cell.length_c   1.000
_cell.angle_alpha   90.00
_cell.angle_beta   90.00
_cell.angle_gamma   90.00
#
_symmetry.space_group_name_H-M   'P 1'
#
loop_
_entity.id
_entity.type
_entity.pdbx_description
1 polymer ?
#
loop_
_entity_poly.entity_id
_entity_poly.type
_entity_poly.pdbx_seq_one_letter_code
_entity_poly.pdbx_strand_id
1 'polypeptide(L)'
;MKSDPGTSVWRSPATWGNLASLLLLALIAAGLASLQGDEWWLASPRTHRWLGAGIALLAYLLFCVAMLWRSRQRTAHDGNATNAASSFVLIAYASQTGFAQQLAERTAESLRSSGLLVKLRAIEQVDPALLAQAERALFVASTTGEGDPPDPALAFVRGVMSQSLALGHLHYAVLALGDREYTHFCGFGHQLDNWLRQHGAQPLFDLVEVDNADESALRHWQHHIGQISGMTDQPDWTTPRYESWQLIERTLLNPGSVGGGVFHLSIAAPASTKLQWLAGDIAEIGPRQSQEAVDALLSVAGLDPASPVVIDGELHDLGDVVSRSHLPLRDELSGVNAQNLADKLKPLPHREYSIASLPADGTLQIVVRRMLRPNGSPGIGSGWLCDHAMPGAEIALRLRNNANFHSPEPDRPMILIGNGTGIAGLRAHLKARVSADARRNWLLFGERSADRDFFFGD
;
A
#
# COMPACT_ATOMS: atom_id res chain seq x y z
N MET A 1 42.42 -11.45 23.92
CA MET A 1 42.63 -12.91 24.03
C MET A 1 41.67 -13.60 23.09
N LYS A 2 42.25 -14.18 22.05
CA LYS A 2 41.80 -15.16 21.06
C LYS A 2 40.30 -15.19 20.62
N SER A 3 40.13 -14.73 19.41
CA SER A 3 39.10 -15.06 18.43
C SER A 3 39.02 -16.56 18.16
N ASP A 4 37.82 -17.14 18.15
CA ASP A 4 37.57 -18.48 17.63
C ASP A 4 36.79 -18.37 16.32
N PRO A 5 37.36 -18.71 15.17
CA PRO A 5 36.67 -18.75 13.91
C PRO A 5 36.29 -20.18 13.56
N GLY A 6 35.06 -20.58 13.60
CA GLY A 6 34.71 -21.89 13.08
C GLY A 6 33.38 -22.46 13.51
N THR A 7 32.28 -21.84 13.14
CA THR A 7 31.01 -22.59 13.05
C THR A 7 30.96 -23.28 11.70
N SER A 8 31.30 -24.57 11.72
CA SER A 8 31.40 -25.43 10.55
C SER A 8 30.09 -25.47 9.77
N VAL A 9 30.15 -25.29 8.45
CA VAL A 9 29.10 -25.45 7.43
C VAL A 9 28.35 -26.79 7.56
N TRP A 10 28.89 -27.74 8.29
CA TRP A 10 28.39 -29.10 8.53
C TRP A 10 27.28 -29.19 9.60
N ARG A 11 26.89 -28.10 10.27
CA ARG A 11 25.88 -28.13 11.35
C ARG A 11 24.50 -27.60 10.95
N SER A 12 24.28 -27.19 9.69
CA SER A 12 22.95 -26.73 9.28
C SER A 12 22.05 -27.90 8.90
N PRO A 13 20.77 -27.91 9.32
CA PRO A 13 19.79 -28.93 8.91
C PRO A 13 19.62 -29.02 7.38
N ALA A 14 19.82 -27.91 6.67
CA ALA A 14 19.76 -27.82 5.21
C ALA A 14 20.89 -28.60 4.52
N THR A 15 22.11 -28.63 5.07
CA THR A 15 23.23 -29.43 4.53
C THR A 15 22.96 -30.92 4.65
N TRP A 16 22.39 -31.35 5.77
CA TRP A 16 22.02 -32.76 5.98
C TRP A 16 20.82 -33.16 5.10
N GLY A 17 19.83 -32.28 4.90
CA GLY A 17 18.70 -32.50 3.98
C GLY A 17 19.15 -32.68 2.54
N ASN A 18 20.07 -31.81 2.05
CA ASN A 18 20.61 -31.91 0.71
C ASN A 18 21.48 -33.17 0.51
N LEU A 19 22.23 -33.56 1.52
CA LEU A 19 23.06 -34.80 1.51
C LEU A 19 22.16 -36.03 1.48
N ALA A 20 21.10 -36.05 2.27
CA ALA A 20 20.08 -37.13 2.27
C ALA A 20 19.37 -37.24 0.93
N SER A 21 19.01 -36.11 0.30
CA SER A 21 18.38 -36.08 -1.04
C SER A 21 19.33 -36.63 -2.13
N LEU A 22 20.60 -36.25 -2.08
CA LEU A 22 21.60 -36.78 -3.03
C LEU A 22 21.83 -38.27 -2.83
N LEU A 23 21.84 -38.75 -1.59
CA LEU A 23 22.00 -40.17 -1.27
C LEU A 23 20.77 -40.98 -1.71
N LEU A 24 19.59 -40.45 -1.54
CA LEU A 24 18.33 -41.03 -2.02
C LEU A 24 18.31 -41.12 -3.56
N LEU A 25 18.72 -40.07 -4.26
CA LEU A 25 18.82 -40.08 -5.72
C LEU A 25 19.86 -41.09 -6.22
N ALA A 26 20.99 -41.22 -5.55
CA ALA A 26 22.00 -42.23 -5.86
C ALA A 26 21.48 -43.65 -5.63
N LEU A 27 20.72 -43.91 -4.55
CA LEU A 27 20.09 -45.19 -4.27
C LEU A 27 19.03 -45.56 -5.29
N ILE A 28 18.21 -44.57 -5.70
CA ILE A 28 17.19 -44.74 -6.76
C ILE A 28 17.90 -45.07 -8.09
N ALA A 29 18.96 -44.35 -8.44
CA ALA A 29 19.74 -44.63 -9.66
C ALA A 29 20.38 -46.01 -9.65
N ALA A 30 20.94 -46.42 -8.52
CA ALA A 30 21.49 -47.77 -8.35
C ALA A 30 20.41 -48.86 -8.41
N GLY A 31 19.24 -48.60 -7.80
CA GLY A 31 18.07 -49.51 -7.88
C GLY A 31 17.54 -49.64 -9.30
N LEU A 32 17.42 -48.55 -10.03
CA LEU A 32 17.01 -48.57 -11.46
C LEU A 32 18.05 -49.30 -12.33
N ALA A 33 19.34 -49.09 -12.05
CA ALA A 33 20.43 -49.79 -12.74
C ALA A 33 20.37 -51.33 -12.50
N SER A 34 20.02 -51.79 -11.29
CA SER A 34 19.89 -53.20 -10.96
C SER A 34 18.67 -53.89 -11.57
N LEU A 35 17.64 -53.11 -11.95
CA LEU A 35 16.44 -53.63 -12.61
C LEU A 35 16.60 -53.78 -14.15
N GLN A 36 17.63 -53.18 -14.72
CA GLN A 36 17.97 -53.34 -16.14
C GLN A 36 18.96 -54.50 -16.25
N GLY A 37 18.56 -55.60 -16.93
CA GLY A 37 19.36 -56.82 -17.02
C GLY A 37 20.78 -56.61 -17.58
N ASP A 38 21.68 -57.57 -17.34
CA ASP A 38 23.12 -57.50 -17.48
C ASP A 38 23.70 -57.07 -18.86
N GLU A 39 22.92 -57.03 -19.92
CA GLU A 39 23.42 -56.76 -21.30
C GLU A 39 23.80 -55.30 -21.59
N TRP A 40 23.23 -54.29 -20.85
CA TRP A 40 23.53 -52.87 -21.09
C TRP A 40 24.93 -52.44 -20.58
N TRP A 41 25.51 -53.21 -19.66
CA TRP A 41 26.81 -52.95 -19.04
C TRP A 41 27.99 -53.45 -19.90
N LEU A 42 27.71 -54.30 -20.92
CA LEU A 42 28.72 -54.90 -21.80
C LEU A 42 29.09 -54.03 -23.04
N ALA A 43 28.26 -53.05 -23.38
CA ALA A 43 28.59 -52.12 -24.47
C ALA A 43 29.25 -50.87 -23.90
N SER A 44 30.59 -50.77 -23.97
CA SER A 44 31.33 -49.55 -23.59
C SER A 44 30.73 -48.37 -24.35
N PRO A 45 30.22 -47.32 -23.68
CA PRO A 45 29.63 -46.18 -24.36
C PRO A 45 30.71 -45.50 -25.21
N ARG A 46 30.35 -45.17 -26.44
CA ARG A 46 31.25 -44.48 -27.39
C ARG A 46 31.81 -43.23 -26.71
N THR A 47 33.10 -42.92 -26.83
CA THR A 47 33.82 -41.82 -26.19
C THR A 47 33.10 -40.45 -26.23
N HIS A 48 32.35 -40.16 -27.28
CA HIS A 48 31.59 -38.94 -27.42
C HIS A 48 30.39 -38.83 -26.43
N ARG A 49 29.83 -39.97 -25.96
CA ARG A 49 28.78 -39.98 -24.93
C ARG A 49 29.31 -39.65 -23.53
N TRP A 50 30.51 -40.11 -23.21
CA TRP A 50 31.20 -39.73 -21.98
C TRP A 50 31.60 -38.27 -22.00
N LEU A 51 32.04 -37.74 -23.14
CA LEU A 51 32.27 -36.31 -23.33
C LEU A 51 31.01 -35.50 -23.17
N GLY A 52 29.88 -35.91 -23.73
CA GLY A 52 28.59 -35.23 -23.58
C GLY A 52 28.08 -35.22 -22.11
N ALA A 53 28.20 -36.34 -21.39
CA ALA A 53 27.83 -36.42 -19.97
C ALA A 53 28.73 -35.55 -19.10
N GLY A 54 30.04 -35.52 -19.39
CA GLY A 54 30.99 -34.63 -18.68
C GLY A 54 30.69 -33.14 -18.89
N ILE A 55 30.37 -32.74 -20.13
CA ILE A 55 29.99 -31.37 -20.46
C ILE A 55 28.68 -30.98 -19.76
N ALA A 56 27.68 -31.86 -19.74
CA ALA A 56 26.42 -31.61 -19.06
C ALA A 56 26.61 -31.45 -17.54
N LEU A 57 27.42 -32.31 -16.92
CA LEU A 57 27.77 -32.22 -15.50
C LEU A 57 28.53 -30.92 -15.17
N LEU A 58 29.48 -30.54 -16.02
CA LEU A 58 30.23 -29.30 -15.87
C LEU A 58 29.34 -28.07 -16.00
N ALA A 59 28.45 -28.07 -16.98
CA ALA A 59 27.48 -26.99 -17.17
C ALA A 59 26.53 -26.85 -15.97
N TYR A 60 26.08 -27.97 -15.41
CA TYR A 60 25.26 -27.98 -14.20
C TYR A 60 26.03 -27.45 -12.97
N LEU A 61 27.27 -27.86 -12.78
CA LEU A 61 28.11 -27.35 -11.70
C LEU A 61 28.39 -25.85 -11.85
N LEU A 62 28.67 -25.38 -13.07
CA LEU A 62 28.84 -23.95 -13.36
C LEU A 62 27.56 -23.16 -13.10
N PHE A 63 26.40 -23.72 -13.47
CA PHE A 63 25.11 -23.12 -13.15
C PHE A 63 24.89 -23.02 -11.62
N CYS A 64 25.16 -24.08 -10.87
CA CYS A 64 25.07 -24.05 -9.40
C CYS A 64 26.04 -23.04 -8.77
N VAL A 65 27.28 -22.97 -9.25
CA VAL A 65 28.27 -21.97 -8.80
C VAL A 65 27.81 -20.55 -9.16
N ALA A 66 27.28 -20.32 -10.36
CA ALA A 66 26.77 -19.03 -10.78
C ALA A 66 25.54 -18.60 -9.96
N MET A 67 24.65 -19.53 -9.62
CA MET A 67 23.51 -19.27 -8.73
C MET A 67 23.98 -18.94 -7.31
N LEU A 68 24.93 -19.69 -6.76
CA LEU A 68 25.53 -19.41 -5.44
C LEU A 68 26.31 -18.08 -5.44
N TRP A 69 26.98 -17.76 -6.53
CA TRP A 69 27.71 -16.49 -6.67
C TRP A 69 26.75 -15.31 -6.83
N ARG A 70 25.68 -15.48 -7.57
CA ARG A 70 24.60 -14.49 -7.70
C ARG A 70 23.85 -14.26 -6.38
N SER A 71 23.62 -15.33 -5.59
CA SER A 71 23.03 -15.19 -4.25
C SER A 71 23.99 -14.48 -3.29
N ARG A 72 25.31 -14.80 -3.36
CA ARG A 72 26.34 -14.10 -2.59
C ARG A 72 26.58 -12.66 -3.04
N GLN A 73 26.44 -12.35 -4.32
CA GLN A 73 26.52 -10.95 -4.81
C GLN A 73 25.30 -10.12 -4.38
N ARG A 74 24.13 -10.71 -4.29
CA ARG A 74 22.94 -10.03 -3.71
C ARG A 74 23.13 -9.71 -2.23
N THR A 75 23.78 -10.60 -1.46
CA THR A 75 24.14 -10.33 -0.06
C THR A 75 25.38 -9.45 0.11
N ALA A 76 26.31 -9.42 -0.85
CA ALA A 76 27.53 -8.61 -0.79
C ALA A 76 27.34 -7.17 -1.31
N HIS A 77 26.31 -6.90 -2.11
CA HIS A 77 25.99 -5.52 -2.51
C HIS A 77 25.37 -4.71 -1.36
N ASP A 78 24.85 -5.40 -0.33
CA ASP A 78 24.38 -4.78 0.93
C ASP A 78 25.52 -4.58 1.97
N GLY A 79 26.73 -5.04 1.69
CA GLY A 79 27.82 -5.11 2.69
C GLY A 79 28.90 -4.02 2.60
N ASN A 80 28.86 -3.10 1.63
CA ASN A 80 29.95 -2.13 1.46
C ASN A 80 29.45 -0.67 1.42
N ALA A 81 28.77 -0.24 2.48
CA ALA A 81 28.60 1.17 2.79
C ALA A 81 29.06 1.40 4.22
N THR A 82 30.36 1.67 4.35
CA THR A 82 30.97 2.13 5.59
C THR A 82 30.55 3.57 5.90
N ASN A 83 29.93 3.75 7.10
CA ASN A 83 29.98 4.95 7.93
C ASN A 83 29.47 6.28 7.36
N ALA A 84 28.19 6.33 7.07
CA ALA A 84 27.24 7.34 7.55
C ALA A 84 25.98 6.53 7.90
N ALA A 85 25.40 6.72 9.07
CA ALA A 85 24.16 6.05 9.44
C ALA A 85 23.05 6.55 8.52
N SER A 86 22.99 6.03 7.29
CA SER A 86 21.92 6.31 6.35
C SER A 86 20.69 5.56 6.83
N SER A 87 19.75 6.30 7.40
CA SER A 87 18.42 5.84 7.79
C SER A 87 17.81 5.04 6.63
N PHE A 88 17.42 3.80 6.88
CA PHE A 88 16.77 2.94 5.91
C PHE A 88 15.37 2.57 6.39
N VAL A 89 14.48 2.31 5.44
CA VAL A 89 13.16 1.72 5.72
C VAL A 89 13.28 0.20 5.61
N LEU A 90 12.98 -0.50 6.70
CA LEU A 90 12.85 -1.96 6.69
C LEU A 90 11.46 -2.32 6.17
N ILE A 91 11.37 -3.24 5.21
CA ILE A 91 10.12 -3.89 4.83
C ILE A 91 10.27 -5.36 5.14
N ALA A 92 9.41 -5.86 6.04
CA ALA A 92 9.39 -7.25 6.44
C ALA A 92 8.08 -7.91 6.00
N TYR A 93 8.15 -9.08 5.37
CA TYR A 93 6.93 -9.79 4.95
C TYR A 93 6.87 -11.20 5.52
N ALA A 94 5.66 -11.59 5.93
CA ALA A 94 5.30 -12.96 6.32
C ALA A 94 4.28 -13.49 5.31
N SER A 95 4.70 -14.47 4.48
CA SER A 95 3.88 -14.94 3.37
C SER A 95 3.87 -16.46 3.30
N GLN A 96 2.66 -17.06 3.21
CA GLN A 96 2.49 -18.49 2.95
C GLN A 96 2.44 -18.78 1.45
N THR A 97 1.66 -17.98 0.69
CA THR A 97 1.35 -18.21 -0.72
C THR A 97 2.09 -17.29 -1.69
N GLY A 98 2.89 -16.35 -1.18
CA GLY A 98 3.62 -15.37 -1.98
C GLY A 98 2.92 -14.01 -2.13
N PHE A 99 1.63 -13.87 -1.78
CA PHE A 99 0.91 -12.61 -1.97
C PHE A 99 1.45 -11.46 -1.10
N ALA A 100 1.71 -11.71 0.21
CA ALA A 100 2.35 -10.71 1.06
C ALA A 100 3.73 -10.30 0.57
N GLN A 101 4.50 -11.23 -0.03
CA GLN A 101 5.78 -10.93 -0.66
C GLN A 101 5.62 -9.97 -1.85
N GLN A 102 4.67 -10.23 -2.75
CA GLN A 102 4.40 -9.37 -3.90
C GLN A 102 4.02 -7.93 -3.47
N LEU A 103 3.18 -7.79 -2.44
CA LEU A 103 2.80 -6.49 -1.89
C LEU A 103 3.99 -5.78 -1.23
N ALA A 104 4.84 -6.51 -0.53
CA ALA A 104 6.06 -5.98 0.07
C ALA A 104 7.07 -5.53 -1.02
N GLU A 105 7.19 -6.27 -2.12
CA GLU A 105 8.02 -5.91 -3.26
C GLU A 105 7.52 -4.62 -3.93
N ARG A 106 6.19 -4.49 -4.18
CA ARG A 106 5.57 -3.26 -4.71
C ARG A 106 5.77 -2.07 -3.77
N THR A 107 5.58 -2.28 -2.45
CA THR A 107 5.85 -1.26 -1.42
C THR A 107 7.31 -0.81 -1.47
N ALA A 108 8.25 -1.76 -1.58
CA ALA A 108 9.69 -1.47 -1.68
C ALA A 108 10.04 -0.69 -2.95
N GLU A 109 9.42 -1.03 -4.07
CA GLU A 109 9.61 -0.33 -5.35
C GLU A 109 9.10 1.12 -5.27
N SER A 110 7.90 1.33 -4.71
CA SER A 110 7.33 2.67 -4.49
C SER A 110 8.23 3.55 -3.62
N LEU A 111 8.79 3.01 -2.53
CA LEU A 111 9.70 3.76 -1.67
C LEU A 111 11.07 4.01 -2.31
N ARG A 112 11.61 3.04 -3.06
CA ARG A 112 12.87 3.22 -3.79
C ARG A 112 12.77 4.25 -4.89
N SER A 113 11.64 4.32 -5.59
CA SER A 113 11.41 5.32 -6.64
C SER A 113 11.43 6.76 -6.11
N SER A 114 11.16 6.96 -4.83
CA SER A 114 11.29 8.24 -4.13
C SER A 114 12.70 8.52 -3.58
N GLY A 115 13.66 7.64 -3.84
CA GLY A 115 15.05 7.79 -3.38
C GLY A 115 15.31 7.29 -1.96
N LEU A 116 14.34 6.65 -1.31
CA LEU A 116 14.54 6.08 0.03
C LEU A 116 15.37 4.79 -0.04
N LEU A 117 16.26 4.61 0.92
CA LEU A 117 16.98 3.34 1.09
C LEU A 117 16.03 2.31 1.72
N VAL A 118 15.83 1.18 1.05
CA VAL A 118 14.88 0.15 1.48
C VAL A 118 15.59 -1.20 1.63
N LYS A 119 15.44 -1.81 2.80
CA LYS A 119 15.82 -3.20 3.06
C LYS A 119 14.57 -4.08 3.08
N LEU A 120 14.36 -4.88 2.04
CA LEU A 120 13.28 -5.86 1.98
C LEU A 120 13.77 -7.21 2.52
N ARG A 121 13.03 -7.79 3.48
CA ARG A 121 13.38 -9.07 4.13
C ARG A 121 12.15 -9.94 4.33
N ALA A 122 12.31 -11.25 4.18
CA ALA A 122 11.35 -12.19 4.74
C ALA A 122 11.42 -12.10 6.27
N ILE A 123 10.29 -12.25 6.96
CA ILE A 123 10.19 -12.00 8.40
C ILE A 123 11.11 -12.91 9.22
N GLU A 124 11.40 -14.12 8.75
CA GLU A 124 12.35 -15.06 9.34
C GLU A 124 13.81 -14.57 9.34
N GLN A 125 14.13 -13.57 8.51
CA GLN A 125 15.46 -12.95 8.42
C GLN A 125 15.55 -11.68 9.29
N VAL A 126 14.48 -11.32 9.96
CA VAL A 126 14.43 -10.14 10.83
C VAL A 126 14.86 -10.58 12.23
N ASP A 127 15.93 -10.01 12.71
CA ASP A 127 16.46 -10.22 14.05
C ASP A 127 16.36 -8.95 14.92
N PRO A 128 16.56 -9.03 16.23
CA PRO A 128 16.52 -7.87 17.12
C PRO A 128 17.53 -6.77 16.74
N ALA A 129 18.69 -7.13 16.19
CA ALA A 129 19.71 -6.16 15.80
C ALA A 129 19.27 -5.34 14.58
N LEU A 130 18.58 -5.96 13.63
CA LEU A 130 18.01 -5.27 12.47
C LEU A 130 16.88 -4.31 12.86
N LEU A 131 16.00 -4.73 13.80
CA LEU A 131 14.94 -3.86 14.35
C LEU A 131 15.53 -2.67 15.13
N ALA A 132 16.60 -2.90 15.89
CA ALA A 132 17.30 -1.83 16.62
C ALA A 132 17.98 -0.80 15.70
N GLN A 133 18.34 -1.18 14.48
CA GLN A 133 18.96 -0.29 13.48
C GLN A 133 17.91 0.46 12.62
N ALA A 134 16.69 -0.06 12.51
CA ALA A 134 15.65 0.50 11.68
C ALA A 134 14.98 1.69 12.39
N GLU A 135 14.91 2.84 11.72
CA GLU A 135 14.11 3.97 12.17
C GLU A 135 12.63 3.78 11.79
N ARG A 136 12.40 3.16 10.62
CA ARG A 136 11.06 2.84 10.10
C ARG A 136 10.99 1.39 9.67
N ALA A 137 9.89 0.70 10.02
CA ALA A 137 9.62 -0.66 9.57
C ALA A 137 8.17 -0.81 9.08
N LEU A 138 8.01 -1.37 7.89
CA LEU A 138 6.71 -1.70 7.31
C LEU A 138 6.58 -3.23 7.28
N PHE A 139 5.53 -3.74 7.87
CA PHE A 139 5.26 -5.17 7.94
C PHE A 139 4.08 -5.53 7.03
N VAL A 140 4.26 -6.54 6.19
CA VAL A 140 3.19 -7.13 5.38
C VAL A 140 2.98 -8.56 5.88
N ALA A 141 1.93 -8.77 6.65
CA ALA A 141 1.71 -9.97 7.43
C ALA A 141 0.47 -10.74 6.98
N SER A 142 0.66 -11.89 6.33
CA SER A 142 -0.43 -12.83 6.08
C SER A 142 -0.83 -13.55 7.37
N THR A 143 -2.12 -13.85 7.48
CA THR A 143 -2.68 -14.72 8.50
C THR A 143 -3.04 -16.05 7.86
N THR A 144 -2.84 -17.16 8.56
CA THR A 144 -3.21 -18.52 8.11
C THR A 144 -4.20 -19.16 9.08
N GLY A 145 -5.05 -20.04 8.56
CA GLY A 145 -6.05 -20.73 9.40
C GLY A 145 -6.88 -19.78 10.25
N GLU A 146 -7.13 -20.14 11.48
CA GLU A 146 -7.99 -19.40 12.42
C GLU A 146 -7.30 -18.22 13.11
N GLY A 147 -6.27 -17.62 12.51
CA GLY A 147 -5.58 -16.44 13.04
C GLY A 147 -4.09 -16.63 13.28
N ASP A 148 -3.56 -17.77 12.86
CA ASP A 148 -2.17 -18.15 13.13
C ASP A 148 -1.16 -17.43 12.21
N PRO A 149 0.09 -17.24 12.68
CA PRO A 149 1.17 -16.78 11.81
C PRO A 149 1.47 -17.82 10.72
N PRO A 150 1.84 -17.40 9.50
CA PRO A 150 2.28 -18.33 8.47
C PRO A 150 3.59 -19.02 8.87
N ASP A 151 3.82 -20.24 8.37
CA ASP A 151 4.98 -21.06 8.74
C ASP A 151 6.33 -20.30 8.74
N PRO A 152 6.65 -19.45 7.73
CA PRO A 152 7.88 -18.66 7.76
C PRO A 152 7.98 -17.68 8.94
N ALA A 153 6.85 -17.24 9.52
CA ALA A 153 6.85 -16.32 10.65
C ALA A 153 7.08 -17.01 12.01
N LEU A 154 6.95 -18.33 12.10
CA LEU A 154 7.09 -19.05 13.38
C LEU A 154 8.43 -18.85 14.08
N ALA A 155 9.52 -18.77 13.30
CA ALA A 155 10.85 -18.49 13.83
C ALA A 155 10.96 -17.09 14.44
N PHE A 156 10.36 -16.08 13.80
CA PHE A 156 10.30 -14.72 14.30
C PHE A 156 9.44 -14.62 15.57
N VAL A 157 8.27 -15.25 15.59
CA VAL A 157 7.38 -15.27 16.77
C VAL A 157 8.10 -15.90 17.98
N ARG A 158 8.74 -17.05 17.80
CA ARG A 158 9.41 -17.77 18.89
C ARG A 158 10.73 -17.13 19.29
N GLY A 159 11.47 -16.55 18.34
CA GLY A 159 12.80 -16.00 18.55
C GLY A 159 12.82 -14.52 18.92
N VAL A 160 12.07 -13.68 18.17
CA VAL A 160 12.10 -12.22 18.31
C VAL A 160 10.96 -11.73 19.18
N MET A 161 9.72 -12.14 18.91
CA MET A 161 8.57 -11.65 19.66
C MET A 161 8.50 -12.17 21.10
N SER A 162 9.24 -13.23 21.44
CA SER A 162 9.36 -13.71 22.81
C SER A 162 10.33 -12.91 23.68
N GLN A 163 11.12 -12.02 23.07
CA GLN A 163 12.11 -11.21 23.77
C GLN A 163 11.53 -9.84 24.17
N SER A 164 12.01 -9.30 25.29
CA SER A 164 11.73 -7.92 25.67
C SER A 164 12.68 -7.00 24.94
N LEU A 165 12.19 -6.24 23.95
CA LEU A 165 12.97 -5.31 23.15
C LEU A 165 12.55 -3.86 23.49
N ALA A 166 13.49 -2.92 23.44
CA ALA A 166 13.19 -1.49 23.54
C ALA A 166 13.08 -0.89 22.13
N LEU A 167 11.86 -0.73 21.62
CA LEU A 167 11.59 -0.28 20.25
C LEU A 167 11.05 1.16 20.17
N GLY A 168 11.24 1.97 21.22
CA GLY A 168 10.72 3.35 21.28
C GLY A 168 11.24 4.30 20.19
N HIS A 169 12.31 3.93 19.49
CA HIS A 169 12.86 4.65 18.34
C HIS A 169 12.22 4.24 17.01
N LEU A 170 11.51 3.09 16.98
CA LEU A 170 11.00 2.49 15.76
C LEU A 170 9.61 3.05 15.42
N HIS A 171 9.47 3.64 14.23
CA HIS A 171 8.18 3.98 13.63
C HIS A 171 7.75 2.86 12.70
N TYR A 172 6.52 2.38 12.81
CA TYR A 172 6.11 1.21 12.05
C TYR A 172 4.72 1.34 11.45
N ALA A 173 4.43 0.48 10.47
CA ALA A 173 3.08 0.22 10.00
C ALA A 173 2.90 -1.27 9.66
N VAL A 174 1.66 -1.75 9.75
CA VAL A 174 1.31 -3.15 9.46
C VAL A 174 0.21 -3.18 8.40
N LEU A 175 0.47 -3.90 7.32
CA LEU A 175 -0.52 -4.37 6.36
C LEU A 175 -0.85 -5.81 6.73
N ALA A 176 -2.03 -6.03 7.31
CA ALA A 176 -2.49 -7.31 7.78
C ALA A 176 -3.42 -7.94 6.74
N LEU A 177 -3.02 -9.11 6.22
CA LEU A 177 -3.78 -9.85 5.22
C LEU A 177 -4.52 -10.98 5.89
N GLY A 178 -5.81 -11.14 5.58
CA GLY A 178 -6.67 -12.17 6.13
C GLY A 178 -7.90 -12.42 5.28
N ASP A 179 -8.80 -13.21 5.81
CA ASP A 179 -10.10 -13.52 5.24
C ASP A 179 -11.14 -13.49 6.37
N ARG A 180 -12.20 -12.70 6.20
CA ARG A 180 -13.27 -12.52 7.20
C ARG A 180 -14.15 -13.76 7.40
N GLU A 181 -14.00 -14.76 6.55
CA GLU A 181 -14.67 -16.07 6.79
C GLU A 181 -14.10 -16.79 8.01
N TYR A 182 -12.88 -16.45 8.45
CA TYR A 182 -12.24 -17.02 9.64
C TYR A 182 -12.49 -16.20 10.90
N THR A 183 -12.58 -16.88 12.04
CA THR A 183 -12.95 -16.29 13.34
C THR A 183 -12.00 -15.16 13.78
N HIS A 184 -10.69 -15.32 13.56
CA HIS A 184 -9.67 -14.33 13.94
C HIS A 184 -9.09 -13.66 12.69
N PHE A 185 -9.94 -12.88 12.04
CA PHE A 185 -9.56 -12.08 10.88
C PHE A 185 -8.29 -11.26 11.14
N CYS A 186 -7.29 -11.35 10.23
CA CYS A 186 -5.99 -10.67 10.35
C CYS A 186 -5.23 -10.95 11.67
N GLY A 187 -5.47 -12.09 12.32
CA GLY A 187 -5.02 -12.39 13.68
C GLY A 187 -3.53 -12.22 13.91
N PHE A 188 -2.68 -12.72 13.00
CA PHE A 188 -1.24 -12.52 13.12
C PHE A 188 -0.82 -11.05 12.97
N GLY A 189 -1.46 -10.30 12.07
CA GLY A 189 -1.22 -8.86 11.92
C GLY A 189 -1.52 -8.09 13.20
N HIS A 190 -2.64 -8.39 13.86
CA HIS A 190 -3.00 -7.81 15.17
C HIS A 190 -2.03 -8.23 16.27
N GLN A 191 -1.61 -9.49 16.29
CA GLN A 191 -0.62 -9.96 17.27
C GLN A 191 0.69 -9.18 17.12
N LEU A 192 1.15 -8.96 15.90
CA LEU A 192 2.36 -8.20 15.60
C LEU A 192 2.25 -6.73 15.99
N ASP A 193 1.14 -6.06 15.64
CA ASP A 193 0.87 -4.68 16.01
C ASP A 193 0.84 -4.49 17.53
N ASN A 194 0.14 -5.37 18.24
CA ASN A 194 0.09 -5.34 19.70
C ASN A 194 1.47 -5.53 20.33
N TRP A 195 2.26 -6.47 19.81
CA TRP A 195 3.62 -6.70 20.29
C TRP A 195 4.52 -5.47 20.08
N LEU A 196 4.46 -4.84 18.91
CA LEU A 196 5.23 -3.62 18.60
C LEU A 196 4.85 -2.47 19.55
N ARG A 197 3.56 -2.25 19.79
CA ARG A 197 3.06 -1.24 20.74
C ARG A 197 3.52 -1.51 22.17
N GLN A 198 3.46 -2.75 22.63
CA GLN A 198 3.89 -3.14 23.98
C GLN A 198 5.39 -2.91 24.20
N HIS A 199 6.19 -2.93 23.13
CA HIS A 199 7.63 -2.67 23.17
C HIS A 199 8.00 -1.20 22.87
N GLY A 200 6.99 -0.31 22.81
CA GLY A 200 7.15 1.14 22.71
C GLY A 200 7.29 1.68 21.28
N ALA A 201 7.18 0.83 20.24
CA ALA A 201 7.22 1.29 18.87
C ALA A 201 6.01 2.20 18.55
N GLN A 202 6.23 3.19 17.68
CA GLN A 202 5.23 4.20 17.33
C GLN A 202 4.60 3.88 15.98
N PRO A 203 3.27 3.70 15.88
CA PRO A 203 2.62 3.50 14.58
C PRO A 203 2.72 4.78 13.74
N LEU A 204 3.03 4.63 12.45
CA LEU A 204 2.99 5.71 11.45
C LEU A 204 1.54 6.07 11.10
N PHE A 205 0.69 5.06 11.07
CA PHE A 205 -0.76 5.13 10.87
C PHE A 205 -1.39 3.84 11.39
N ASP A 206 -2.71 3.77 11.43
CA ASP A 206 -3.43 2.59 11.91
C ASP A 206 -3.16 1.37 11.04
N LEU A 207 -3.19 0.18 11.67
CA LEU A 207 -3.08 -1.10 10.97
C LEU A 207 -4.10 -1.17 9.83
N VAL A 208 -3.63 -1.52 8.62
CA VAL A 208 -4.49 -1.69 7.45
C VAL A 208 -4.84 -3.17 7.32
N GLU A 209 -6.11 -3.48 7.48
CA GLU A 209 -6.66 -4.82 7.26
C GLU A 209 -7.05 -5.01 5.80
N VAL A 210 -6.66 -6.13 5.21
CA VAL A 210 -7.01 -6.51 3.84
C VAL A 210 -7.78 -7.83 3.88
N ASP A 211 -9.04 -7.76 3.55
CA ASP A 211 -9.91 -8.91 3.42
C ASP A 211 -9.82 -9.49 2.02
N ASN A 212 -9.32 -10.72 1.90
CA ASN A 212 -9.31 -11.48 0.64
C ASN A 212 -8.83 -10.66 -0.57
N ALA A 213 -7.70 -9.94 -0.41
CA ALA A 213 -7.11 -9.05 -1.42
C ALA A 213 -7.98 -7.83 -1.80
N ASP A 214 -8.78 -7.28 -0.88
CA ASP A 214 -9.59 -6.09 -1.13
C ASP A 214 -8.76 -4.94 -1.70
N GLU A 215 -9.09 -4.54 -2.92
CA GLU A 215 -8.34 -3.53 -3.66
C GLU A 215 -8.41 -2.13 -3.01
N SER A 216 -9.49 -1.83 -2.29
CA SER A 216 -9.66 -0.56 -1.59
C SER A 216 -8.70 -0.44 -0.42
N ALA A 217 -8.55 -1.51 0.39
CA ALA A 217 -7.57 -1.56 1.46
C ALA A 217 -6.14 -1.48 0.93
N LEU A 218 -5.86 -2.11 -0.22
CA LEU A 218 -4.56 -2.04 -0.88
C LEU A 218 -4.24 -0.62 -1.39
N ARG A 219 -5.24 0.09 -1.96
CA ARG A 219 -5.06 1.50 -2.36
C ARG A 219 -4.85 2.41 -1.15
N HIS A 220 -5.55 2.14 -0.05
CA HIS A 220 -5.35 2.87 1.21
C HIS A 220 -3.93 2.69 1.74
N TRP A 221 -3.40 1.47 1.73
CA TRP A 221 -1.98 1.22 2.03
C TRP A 221 -1.06 2.01 1.12
N GLN A 222 -1.30 1.97 -0.20
CA GLN A 222 -0.52 2.72 -1.19
C GLN A 222 -0.56 4.22 -0.94
N HIS A 223 -1.73 4.77 -0.58
CA HIS A 223 -1.87 6.18 -0.22
C HIS A 223 -0.94 6.57 0.95
N HIS A 224 -0.90 5.77 2.02
CA HIS A 224 0.01 5.98 3.13
C HIS A 224 1.48 5.86 2.73
N ILE A 225 1.82 4.90 1.87
CA ILE A 225 3.18 4.77 1.33
C ILE A 225 3.57 6.01 0.52
N GLY A 226 2.64 6.56 -0.25
CA GLY A 226 2.80 7.85 -0.95
C GLY A 226 3.09 9.02 0.00
N GLN A 227 2.39 9.09 1.13
CA GLN A 227 2.64 10.10 2.17
C GLN A 227 4.03 9.96 2.80
N ILE A 228 4.44 8.73 3.15
CA ILE A 228 5.78 8.45 3.72
C ILE A 228 6.90 8.83 2.75
N SER A 229 6.71 8.57 1.47
CA SER A 229 7.68 8.82 0.41
C SER A 229 7.67 10.26 -0.11
N GLY A 230 6.62 11.05 0.20
CA GLY A 230 6.38 12.37 -0.40
C GLY A 230 5.92 12.30 -1.86
N MET A 231 5.60 11.11 -2.38
CA MET A 231 5.15 10.88 -3.77
C MET A 231 3.67 10.54 -3.81
N THR A 232 2.82 11.50 -3.51
CA THR A 232 1.36 11.33 -3.45
C THR A 232 0.66 11.32 -4.81
N ASP A 233 1.40 11.53 -5.89
CA ASP A 233 0.87 11.66 -7.25
C ASP A 233 1.13 10.42 -8.13
N GLN A 234 1.53 9.29 -7.52
CA GLN A 234 1.70 8.04 -8.26
C GLN A 234 0.32 7.41 -8.55
N PRO A 235 0.13 6.81 -9.75
CA PRO A 235 -1.09 6.08 -10.08
C PRO A 235 -1.39 4.99 -9.04
N ASP A 236 -2.68 4.74 -8.81
CA ASP A 236 -3.11 3.65 -7.94
C ASP A 236 -2.64 2.29 -8.49
N TRP A 237 -2.33 1.34 -7.61
CA TRP A 237 -1.95 -0.02 -8.00
C TRP A 237 -3.06 -0.74 -8.75
N THR A 238 -4.31 -0.37 -8.44
CA THR A 238 -5.51 -0.80 -9.15
C THR A 238 -6.43 0.40 -9.32
N THR A 239 -7.04 0.55 -10.50
CA THR A 239 -7.98 1.64 -10.77
C THR A 239 -9.27 1.41 -10.00
N PRO A 240 -9.70 2.35 -9.12
CA PRO A 240 -10.94 2.20 -8.37
C PRO A 240 -12.15 2.29 -9.31
N ARG A 241 -13.20 1.52 -8.99
CA ARG A 241 -14.52 1.68 -9.63
C ARG A 241 -15.31 2.72 -8.86
N TYR A 242 -15.67 3.81 -9.52
CA TYR A 242 -16.44 4.89 -8.94
C TYR A 242 -17.89 4.84 -9.38
N GLU A 243 -18.77 5.36 -8.52
CA GLU A 243 -20.13 5.80 -8.89
C GLU A 243 -20.10 7.28 -9.25
N SER A 244 -21.03 7.70 -10.11
CA SER A 244 -21.19 9.11 -10.49
C SER A 244 -22.11 9.81 -9.49
N TRP A 245 -21.52 10.58 -8.58
CA TRP A 245 -22.22 11.44 -7.62
C TRP A 245 -22.27 12.87 -8.14
N GLN A 246 -23.09 13.75 -7.55
CA GLN A 246 -23.23 15.13 -8.00
C GLN A 246 -22.90 16.13 -6.90
N LEU A 247 -22.01 17.08 -7.19
CA LEU A 247 -21.75 18.21 -6.29
C LEU A 247 -22.97 19.11 -6.23
N ILE A 248 -23.58 19.26 -5.06
CA ILE A 248 -24.76 20.12 -4.86
C ILE A 248 -24.35 21.51 -4.41
N GLU A 249 -23.45 21.59 -3.45
CA GLU A 249 -23.04 22.83 -2.83
C GLU A 249 -21.57 22.81 -2.43
N ARG A 250 -20.94 23.97 -2.51
CA ARG A 250 -19.58 24.21 -2.01
C ARG A 250 -19.54 25.55 -1.28
N THR A 251 -19.25 25.53 0.01
CA THR A 251 -19.23 26.72 0.88
C THR A 251 -17.86 26.91 1.49
N LEU A 252 -17.29 28.11 1.41
CA LEU A 252 -16.04 28.47 2.10
C LEU A 252 -16.35 28.69 3.59
N LEU A 253 -15.70 27.88 4.46
CA LEU A 253 -15.92 27.91 5.91
C LEU A 253 -15.11 28.98 6.64
N ASN A 254 -13.98 29.43 6.10
CA ASN A 254 -13.03 30.32 6.78
C ASN A 254 -12.64 31.56 5.96
N PRO A 255 -13.60 32.39 5.56
CA PRO A 255 -13.30 33.59 4.78
C PRO A 255 -12.41 34.54 5.61
N GLY A 256 -11.30 35.01 4.99
CA GLY A 256 -10.35 35.93 5.65
C GLY A 256 -9.38 35.28 6.63
N SER A 257 -9.34 33.94 6.73
CA SER A 257 -8.30 33.23 7.47
C SER A 257 -6.92 33.42 6.83
N VAL A 258 -5.87 33.43 7.66
CA VAL A 258 -4.46 33.45 7.22
C VAL A 258 -4.01 32.10 6.63
N GLY A 259 -4.82 31.06 6.82
CA GLY A 259 -4.59 29.72 6.25
C GLY A 259 -5.19 29.57 4.85
N GLY A 260 -4.95 28.44 4.23
CA GLY A 260 -5.63 28.08 2.97
C GLY A 260 -7.15 27.94 3.18
N GLY A 261 -7.94 28.29 2.16
CA GLY A 261 -9.41 28.15 2.20
C GLY A 261 -9.84 26.74 2.55
N VAL A 262 -10.81 26.62 3.45
CA VAL A 262 -11.43 25.36 3.85
C VAL A 262 -12.87 25.36 3.35
N PHE A 263 -13.22 24.35 2.57
CA PHE A 263 -14.52 24.25 1.92
C PHE A 263 -15.31 23.08 2.49
N HIS A 264 -16.59 23.33 2.73
CA HIS A 264 -17.59 22.29 2.98
C HIS A 264 -18.28 21.97 1.66
N LEU A 265 -18.32 20.70 1.28
CA LEU A 265 -18.96 20.22 0.08
C LEU A 265 -20.11 19.28 0.42
N SER A 266 -21.26 19.47 -0.24
CA SER A 266 -22.41 18.57 -0.18
C SER A 266 -22.55 17.85 -1.51
N ILE A 267 -22.61 16.52 -1.49
CA ILE A 267 -22.57 15.65 -2.66
C ILE A 267 -23.77 14.71 -2.60
N ALA A 268 -24.60 14.70 -3.64
CA ALA A 268 -25.75 13.82 -3.76
C ALA A 268 -25.39 12.51 -4.45
N ALA A 269 -25.93 11.42 -3.94
CA ALA A 269 -25.79 10.11 -4.58
C ALA A 269 -26.69 10.01 -5.84
N PRO A 270 -26.35 9.09 -6.78
CA PRO A 270 -27.28 8.69 -7.84
C PRO A 270 -28.61 8.22 -7.25
N ALA A 271 -29.71 8.49 -7.95
CA ALA A 271 -31.06 8.14 -7.48
C ALA A 271 -31.25 6.63 -7.19
N SER A 272 -30.46 5.78 -7.84
CA SER A 272 -30.45 4.33 -7.63
C SER A 272 -29.64 3.87 -6.42
N THR A 273 -28.79 4.74 -5.86
CA THR A 273 -27.87 4.37 -4.78
C THR A 273 -28.52 4.60 -3.42
N LYS A 274 -28.58 3.55 -2.61
CA LYS A 274 -29.00 3.67 -1.21
C LYS A 274 -27.91 4.33 -0.40
N LEU A 275 -28.24 5.42 0.31
CA LEU A 275 -27.31 6.09 1.21
C LEU A 275 -26.99 5.16 2.39
N GLN A 276 -25.73 4.71 2.44
CA GLN A 276 -25.31 3.72 3.44
C GLN A 276 -23.83 3.89 3.79
N TRP A 277 -23.54 4.59 4.87
CA TRP A 277 -22.21 4.69 5.50
C TRP A 277 -22.38 4.90 6.99
N LEU A 278 -21.30 4.68 7.73
CA LEU A 278 -21.20 4.94 9.16
C LEU A 278 -20.31 6.16 9.44
N ALA A 279 -20.46 6.75 10.62
CA ALA A 279 -19.52 7.76 11.09
C ALA A 279 -18.11 7.15 11.22
N GLY A 280 -17.14 7.77 10.56
CA GLY A 280 -15.78 7.26 10.45
C GLY A 280 -15.41 6.69 9.08
N ASP A 281 -16.39 6.40 8.22
CA ASP A 281 -16.14 5.96 6.85
C ASP A 281 -15.53 7.07 5.98
N ILE A 282 -14.98 6.68 4.85
CA ILE A 282 -14.18 7.52 3.95
C ILE A 282 -14.83 7.59 2.57
N ALA A 283 -14.81 8.78 2.00
CA ALA A 283 -15.09 9.01 0.59
C ALA A 283 -13.77 8.98 -0.20
N GLU A 284 -13.61 7.98 -1.08
CA GLU A 284 -12.56 7.95 -2.10
C GLU A 284 -13.08 8.70 -3.33
N ILE A 285 -12.35 9.72 -3.78
CA ILE A 285 -12.75 10.57 -4.91
C ILE A 285 -11.70 10.49 -6.01
N GLY A 286 -12.14 10.21 -7.24
CA GLY A 286 -11.37 10.31 -8.46
C GLY A 286 -11.29 11.77 -8.90
N PRO A 287 -10.11 12.43 -8.79
CA PRO A 287 -9.99 13.82 -9.20
C PRO A 287 -9.96 13.98 -10.72
N ARG A 288 -10.21 15.20 -11.18
CA ARG A 288 -10.11 15.58 -12.59
C ARG A 288 -9.19 16.80 -12.75
N GLN A 289 -8.60 16.94 -13.91
CA GLN A 289 -7.97 18.18 -14.37
C GLN A 289 -9.02 19.24 -14.65
N SER A 290 -8.62 20.51 -14.63
CA SER A 290 -9.54 21.58 -15.07
C SER A 290 -9.84 21.47 -16.56
N GLN A 291 -11.04 21.89 -16.97
CA GLN A 291 -11.44 21.87 -18.38
C GLN A 291 -10.47 22.70 -19.23
N GLU A 292 -10.03 23.86 -18.71
CA GLU A 292 -9.06 24.71 -19.42
C GLU A 292 -7.73 23.99 -19.69
N ALA A 293 -7.26 23.18 -18.74
CA ALA A 293 -6.01 22.43 -18.90
C ALA A 293 -6.16 21.30 -19.93
N VAL A 294 -7.32 20.61 -19.96
CA VAL A 294 -7.65 19.58 -20.95
C VAL A 294 -7.73 20.20 -22.34
N ASP A 295 -8.48 21.28 -22.49
CA ASP A 295 -8.67 21.97 -23.78
C ASP A 295 -7.35 22.53 -24.33
N ALA A 296 -6.53 23.12 -23.47
CA ALA A 296 -5.23 23.63 -23.85
C ALA A 296 -4.30 22.50 -24.34
N LEU A 297 -4.27 21.35 -23.66
CA LEU A 297 -3.45 20.22 -24.06
C LEU A 297 -3.91 19.63 -25.41
N LEU A 298 -5.22 19.37 -25.56
CA LEU A 298 -5.79 18.79 -26.79
C LEU A 298 -5.66 19.74 -27.98
N SER A 299 -5.79 21.07 -27.75
CA SER A 299 -5.54 22.07 -28.78
C SER A 299 -4.09 22.07 -29.29
N VAL A 300 -3.11 21.95 -28.36
CA VAL A 300 -1.68 21.81 -28.74
C VAL A 300 -1.41 20.52 -29.51
N ALA A 301 -2.06 19.42 -29.14
CA ALA A 301 -1.94 18.14 -29.82
C ALA A 301 -2.71 18.09 -31.18
N GLY A 302 -3.59 19.05 -31.45
CA GLY A 302 -4.47 19.06 -32.61
C GLY A 302 -5.51 17.92 -32.60
N LEU A 303 -5.95 17.50 -31.41
CA LEU A 303 -6.88 16.38 -31.20
C LEU A 303 -8.26 16.88 -30.75
N ASP A 304 -9.31 16.22 -31.22
CA ASP A 304 -10.68 16.48 -30.80
C ASP A 304 -10.95 15.77 -29.47
N PRO A 305 -11.43 16.48 -28.41
CA PRO A 305 -11.82 15.87 -27.14
C PRO A 305 -12.90 14.78 -27.26
N ALA A 306 -13.77 14.86 -28.27
CA ALA A 306 -14.79 13.86 -28.54
C ALA A 306 -14.27 12.64 -29.35
N SER A 307 -12.95 12.58 -29.64
CA SER A 307 -12.38 11.42 -30.34
C SER A 307 -12.58 10.15 -29.50
N PRO A 308 -13.17 9.08 -30.08
CA PRO A 308 -13.35 7.83 -29.37
C PRO A 308 -12.02 7.12 -29.18
N VAL A 309 -11.76 6.64 -27.95
CA VAL A 309 -10.59 5.85 -27.56
C VAL A 309 -11.02 4.63 -26.76
N VAL A 310 -10.27 3.55 -26.84
CA VAL A 310 -10.57 2.30 -26.13
C VAL A 310 -9.59 2.13 -24.98
N ILE A 311 -10.11 2.06 -23.74
CA ILE A 311 -9.34 1.78 -22.51
C ILE A 311 -9.96 0.55 -21.84
N ASP A 312 -9.17 -0.46 -21.55
CA ASP A 312 -9.59 -1.73 -20.92
C ASP A 312 -10.77 -2.41 -21.64
N GLY A 313 -10.90 -2.20 -22.96
CA GLY A 313 -11.96 -2.76 -23.80
C GLY A 313 -13.27 -1.93 -23.82
N GLU A 314 -13.34 -0.81 -23.12
CA GLU A 314 -14.46 0.12 -23.08
C GLU A 314 -14.16 1.37 -23.90
N LEU A 315 -15.23 1.92 -24.55
CA LEU A 315 -15.15 3.13 -25.36
C LEU A 315 -15.32 4.37 -24.49
N HIS A 316 -14.41 5.32 -24.62
CA HIS A 316 -14.40 6.60 -23.91
C HIS A 316 -14.12 7.75 -24.84
N ASP A 317 -14.53 8.98 -24.46
CA ASP A 317 -14.09 10.20 -25.12
C ASP A 317 -12.67 10.56 -24.66
N LEU A 318 -11.79 10.96 -25.59
CA LEU A 318 -10.41 11.33 -25.29
C LEU A 318 -10.35 12.43 -24.20
N GLY A 319 -11.21 13.43 -24.27
CA GLY A 319 -11.27 14.51 -23.29
C GLY A 319 -11.54 14.00 -21.87
N ASP A 320 -12.41 13.00 -21.72
CA ASP A 320 -12.69 12.37 -20.42
C ASP A 320 -11.47 11.60 -19.90
N VAL A 321 -10.78 10.83 -20.76
CA VAL A 321 -9.54 10.11 -20.39
C VAL A 321 -8.44 11.08 -19.97
N VAL A 322 -8.22 12.16 -20.73
CA VAL A 322 -7.24 13.21 -20.40
C VAL A 322 -7.60 13.87 -19.07
N SER A 323 -8.88 14.17 -18.84
CA SER A 323 -9.32 14.82 -17.59
C SER A 323 -8.99 14.00 -16.33
N ARG A 324 -9.00 12.69 -16.43
CA ARG A 324 -8.72 11.75 -15.33
C ARG A 324 -7.25 11.31 -15.24
N SER A 325 -6.37 11.94 -16.04
CA SER A 325 -4.98 11.51 -16.17
C SER A 325 -4.00 12.65 -15.83
N HIS A 326 -2.76 12.25 -15.53
CA HIS A 326 -1.64 13.20 -15.51
C HIS A 326 -1.42 13.76 -16.92
N LEU A 327 -1.28 15.08 -17.01
CA LEU A 327 -1.05 15.73 -18.31
C LEU A 327 0.39 15.49 -18.75
N PRO A 328 0.61 14.98 -19.98
CA PRO A 328 1.93 14.77 -20.53
C PRO A 328 2.65 16.10 -20.83
N LEU A 329 3.96 16.03 -21.00
CA LEU A 329 4.75 17.18 -21.42
C LEU A 329 4.48 17.53 -22.90
N ARG A 330 4.65 18.80 -23.27
CA ARG A 330 4.39 19.26 -24.65
C ARG A 330 5.19 18.51 -25.72
N ASP A 331 6.41 18.12 -25.39
CA ASP A 331 7.30 17.39 -26.30
C ASP A 331 6.79 15.97 -26.64
N GLU A 332 5.94 15.41 -25.78
CA GLU A 332 5.34 14.09 -25.93
C GLU A 332 4.09 14.09 -26.82
N LEU A 333 3.60 15.28 -27.22
CA LEU A 333 2.37 15.46 -27.98
C LEU A 333 2.57 15.49 -29.50
N SER A 334 3.81 15.58 -29.99
CA SER A 334 4.07 15.74 -31.42
C SER A 334 3.73 14.47 -32.20
N GLY A 335 2.80 14.58 -33.18
CA GLY A 335 2.44 13.50 -34.10
C GLY A 335 1.71 12.32 -33.48
N VAL A 336 1.12 12.50 -32.29
CA VAL A 336 0.37 11.44 -31.57
C VAL A 336 -1.08 11.47 -32.03
N ASN A 337 -1.66 10.29 -32.34
CA ASN A 337 -3.10 10.15 -32.53
C ASN A 337 -3.84 9.96 -31.20
N ALA A 338 -5.17 10.05 -31.19
CA ALA A 338 -6.00 9.99 -29.99
C ALA A 338 -5.76 8.71 -29.17
N GLN A 339 -5.74 7.53 -29.82
CA GLN A 339 -5.54 6.25 -29.14
C GLN A 339 -4.12 6.16 -28.54
N ASN A 340 -3.09 6.51 -29.31
CA ASN A 340 -1.71 6.47 -28.83
C ASN A 340 -1.45 7.47 -27.69
N LEU A 341 -2.18 8.58 -27.63
CA LEU A 341 -2.15 9.48 -26.49
C LEU A 341 -2.79 8.80 -25.27
N ALA A 342 -4.00 8.27 -25.43
CA ALA A 342 -4.74 7.61 -24.35
C ALA A 342 -3.94 6.43 -23.73
N ASP A 343 -3.29 5.61 -24.54
CA ASP A 343 -2.48 4.46 -24.09
C ASP A 343 -1.26 4.86 -23.24
N LYS A 344 -0.77 6.08 -23.38
CA LYS A 344 0.40 6.60 -22.64
C LYS A 344 0.02 7.34 -21.36
N LEU A 345 -1.25 7.74 -21.23
CA LEU A 345 -1.69 8.51 -20.07
C LEU A 345 -1.66 7.65 -18.80
N LYS A 346 -1.26 8.29 -17.70
CA LYS A 346 -1.27 7.68 -16.38
C LYS A 346 -2.45 8.26 -15.59
N PRO A 347 -3.35 7.42 -15.06
CA PRO A 347 -4.48 7.88 -14.26
C PRO A 347 -4.04 8.74 -13.07
N LEU A 348 -4.87 9.72 -12.72
CA LEU A 348 -4.71 10.46 -11.47
C LEU A 348 -5.05 9.53 -10.30
N PRO A 349 -4.25 9.54 -9.22
CA PRO A 349 -4.55 8.73 -8.03
C PRO A 349 -5.79 9.30 -7.32
N HIS A 350 -6.56 8.41 -6.68
CA HIS A 350 -7.68 8.81 -5.84
C HIS A 350 -7.24 9.71 -4.68
N ARG A 351 -8.22 10.36 -4.07
CA ARG A 351 -8.04 11.13 -2.83
C ARG A 351 -9.07 10.71 -1.81
N GLU A 352 -8.63 10.56 -0.56
CA GLU A 352 -9.46 10.13 0.55
C GLU A 352 -9.89 11.32 1.40
N TYR A 353 -11.18 11.36 1.74
CA TYR A 353 -11.76 12.37 2.60
C TYR A 353 -12.65 11.72 3.66
N SER A 354 -12.48 12.11 4.91
CA SER A 354 -13.39 11.69 5.98
C SER A 354 -14.81 12.26 5.70
N ILE A 355 -15.80 11.41 5.80
CA ILE A 355 -17.21 11.81 5.64
C ILE A 355 -17.62 12.60 6.89
N ALA A 356 -18.21 13.77 6.68
CA ALA A 356 -18.64 14.71 7.73
C ALA A 356 -20.13 14.64 8.06
N SER A 357 -20.88 13.74 7.41
CA SER A 357 -22.34 13.61 7.50
C SER A 357 -22.76 12.18 7.86
N LEU A 358 -24.04 12.02 8.13
CA LEU A 358 -24.72 10.72 8.22
C LEU A 358 -25.66 10.52 7.03
N PRO A 359 -26.07 9.29 6.68
CA PRO A 359 -27.09 9.04 5.64
C PRO A 359 -28.38 9.81 5.86
N ALA A 360 -28.77 10.05 7.11
CA ALA A 360 -29.96 10.82 7.49
C ALA A 360 -29.89 12.30 7.09
N ASP A 361 -28.72 12.84 6.76
CA ASP A 361 -28.55 14.20 6.25
C ASP A 361 -28.97 14.34 4.78
N GLY A 362 -29.25 13.24 4.08
CA GLY A 362 -29.66 13.21 2.68
C GLY A 362 -28.54 13.44 1.67
N THR A 363 -27.37 13.93 2.09
CA THR A 363 -26.18 14.14 1.26
C THR A 363 -24.93 13.67 1.96
N LEU A 364 -23.96 13.23 1.19
CA LEU A 364 -22.59 13.00 1.68
C LEU A 364 -21.87 14.34 1.77
N GLN A 365 -21.29 14.64 2.93
CA GLN A 365 -20.59 15.90 3.17
C GLN A 365 -19.12 15.63 3.49
N ILE A 366 -18.24 16.46 2.95
CA ILE A 366 -16.79 16.41 3.23
C ILE A 366 -16.27 17.83 3.52
N VAL A 367 -15.13 17.90 4.19
CA VAL A 367 -14.43 19.17 4.46
C VAL A 367 -13.06 19.10 3.81
N VAL A 368 -12.79 20.03 2.90
CA VAL A 368 -11.57 20.02 2.07
C VAL A 368 -10.80 21.32 2.25
N ARG A 369 -9.51 21.22 2.65
CA ARG A 369 -8.60 22.36 2.62
C ARG A 369 -7.98 22.47 1.23
N ARG A 370 -8.08 23.65 0.63
CA ARG A 370 -7.39 23.97 -0.62
C ARG A 370 -5.88 23.94 -0.39
N MET A 371 -5.20 23.00 -1.02
CA MET A 371 -3.75 22.85 -0.96
C MET A 371 -3.11 23.48 -2.19
N LEU A 372 -1.96 24.14 -1.99
CA LEU A 372 -1.11 24.62 -3.06
C LEU A 372 0.21 23.86 -3.02
N ARG A 373 0.72 23.50 -4.19
CA ARG A 373 2.04 22.92 -4.37
C ARG A 373 3.12 24.02 -4.22
N PRO A 374 4.39 23.66 -4.03
CA PRO A 374 5.48 24.65 -3.93
C PRO A 374 5.59 25.60 -5.13
N ASN A 375 5.16 25.16 -6.33
CA ASN A 375 5.11 25.97 -7.55
C ASN A 375 3.85 26.86 -7.66
N GLY A 376 2.99 26.90 -6.62
CA GLY A 376 1.76 27.67 -6.58
C GLY A 376 0.56 27.01 -7.27
N SER A 377 0.72 25.87 -7.94
CA SER A 377 -0.40 25.16 -8.56
C SER A 377 -1.29 24.48 -7.51
N PRO A 378 -2.60 24.34 -7.75
CA PRO A 378 -3.49 23.60 -6.86
C PRO A 378 -3.09 22.13 -6.73
N GLY A 379 -3.36 21.54 -5.57
CA GLY A 379 -3.27 20.09 -5.38
C GLY A 379 -4.31 19.38 -6.25
N ILE A 380 -4.02 18.16 -6.70
CA ILE A 380 -4.87 17.42 -7.64
C ILE A 380 -6.32 17.33 -7.14
N GLY A 381 -6.56 16.74 -5.97
CA GLY A 381 -7.92 16.56 -5.45
C GLY A 381 -8.53 17.84 -4.90
N SER A 382 -7.76 18.59 -4.09
CA SER A 382 -8.26 19.84 -3.50
C SER A 382 -8.49 20.92 -4.55
N GLY A 383 -7.65 21.01 -5.59
CA GLY A 383 -7.86 21.92 -6.71
C GLY A 383 -9.14 21.57 -7.49
N TRP A 384 -9.31 20.28 -7.81
CA TRP A 384 -10.56 19.82 -8.43
C TRP A 384 -11.77 20.23 -7.61
N LEU A 385 -11.85 19.83 -6.36
CA LEU A 385 -13.03 20.02 -5.51
C LEU A 385 -13.27 21.48 -5.09
N CYS A 386 -12.20 22.24 -4.81
CA CYS A 386 -12.32 23.60 -4.29
C CYS A 386 -12.41 24.67 -5.39
N ASP A 387 -11.77 24.46 -6.55
CA ASP A 387 -11.63 25.48 -7.59
C ASP A 387 -12.42 25.15 -8.87
N HIS A 388 -12.39 23.89 -9.33
CA HIS A 388 -12.84 23.53 -10.69
C HIS A 388 -14.21 22.84 -10.74
N ALA A 389 -14.54 21.94 -9.79
CA ALA A 389 -15.85 21.31 -9.76
C ALA A 389 -16.93 22.36 -9.41
N MET A 390 -17.84 22.63 -10.33
CA MET A 390 -18.97 23.55 -10.10
C MET A 390 -20.17 22.80 -9.51
N PRO A 391 -21.08 23.44 -8.77
CA PRO A 391 -22.37 22.86 -8.44
C PRO A 391 -23.04 22.26 -9.68
N GLY A 392 -23.50 21.01 -9.58
CA GLY A 392 -23.99 20.21 -10.70
C GLY A 392 -22.93 19.32 -11.35
N ALA A 393 -21.64 19.50 -11.06
CA ALA A 393 -20.57 18.66 -11.60
C ALA A 393 -20.66 17.23 -11.10
N GLU A 394 -20.28 16.30 -11.97
CA GLU A 394 -20.13 14.89 -11.64
C GLU A 394 -18.88 14.66 -10.80
N ILE A 395 -19.02 13.94 -9.70
CA ILE A 395 -17.95 13.54 -8.80
C ILE A 395 -17.84 12.02 -8.83
N ALA A 396 -16.74 11.51 -9.36
CA ALA A 396 -16.38 10.09 -9.29
C ALA A 396 -16.07 9.75 -7.83
N LEU A 397 -16.98 9.04 -7.16
CA LEU A 397 -16.90 8.77 -5.72
C LEU A 397 -17.20 7.32 -5.40
N ARG A 398 -16.48 6.78 -4.43
CA ARG A 398 -16.69 5.47 -3.83
C ARG A 398 -16.69 5.60 -2.32
N LEU A 399 -17.55 4.86 -1.65
CA LEU A 399 -17.53 4.74 -0.19
C LEU A 399 -16.57 3.61 0.24
N ARG A 400 -15.72 3.91 1.21
CA ARG A 400 -14.84 2.92 1.84
C ARG A 400 -15.18 2.79 3.32
N ASN A 401 -15.45 1.56 3.73
CA ASN A 401 -15.62 1.23 5.14
C ASN A 401 -14.29 1.44 5.89
N ASN A 402 -14.34 2.10 7.03
CA ASN A 402 -13.21 2.36 7.90
C ASN A 402 -13.50 1.91 9.34
N ALA A 403 -13.64 0.61 9.51
CA ALA A 403 -14.08 -0.02 10.76
C ALA A 403 -13.21 0.39 11.98
N ASN A 404 -11.93 0.67 11.77
CA ASN A 404 -11.01 1.10 12.83
C ASN A 404 -11.32 2.50 13.38
N PHE A 405 -12.12 3.28 12.64
CA PHE A 405 -12.53 4.62 13.07
C PHE A 405 -14.05 4.73 13.29
N HIS A 406 -14.77 3.62 13.49
CA HIS A 406 -16.18 3.67 13.86
C HIS A 406 -16.39 4.06 15.33
N SER A 407 -17.55 4.64 15.62
CA SER A 407 -17.92 5.03 16.98
C SER A 407 -18.00 3.82 17.91
N PRO A 408 -17.56 3.95 19.16
CA PRO A 408 -17.83 2.94 20.19
C PRO A 408 -19.32 2.90 20.53
N GLU A 409 -19.71 1.88 21.31
CA GLU A 409 -21.08 1.73 21.83
C GLU A 409 -21.57 3.01 22.53
N PRO A 410 -22.87 3.37 22.43
CA PRO A 410 -23.41 4.65 22.93
C PRO A 410 -23.21 4.89 24.44
N ASP A 411 -23.11 3.84 25.23
CA ASP A 411 -22.93 3.92 26.70
C ASP A 411 -21.48 4.32 27.10
N ARG A 412 -20.51 4.18 26.20
CA ARG A 412 -19.13 4.60 26.45
C ARG A 412 -18.95 6.11 26.27
N PRO A 413 -18.21 6.79 27.16
CA PRO A 413 -17.83 8.18 26.95
C PRO A 413 -16.84 8.29 25.81
N MET A 414 -16.85 9.41 25.09
CA MET A 414 -16.00 9.65 23.93
C MET A 414 -15.27 10.97 24.03
N ILE A 415 -13.95 10.95 23.82
CA ILE A 415 -13.13 12.15 23.66
C ILE A 415 -12.70 12.21 22.20
N LEU A 416 -13.02 13.32 21.56
CA LEU A 416 -12.73 13.61 20.15
C LEU A 416 -11.67 14.71 20.11
N ILE A 417 -10.55 14.45 19.49
CA ILE A 417 -9.44 15.41 19.39
C ILE A 417 -9.07 15.55 17.91
N GLY A 418 -9.10 16.78 17.42
CA GLY A 418 -8.72 17.03 16.04
C GLY A 418 -8.37 18.47 15.75
N ASN A 419 -7.75 18.70 14.62
CA ASN A 419 -7.41 20.02 14.11
C ASN A 419 -7.79 20.15 12.64
N GLY A 420 -8.03 21.36 12.20
CA GLY A 420 -8.29 21.67 10.81
C GLY A 420 -9.42 20.86 10.21
N THR A 421 -9.20 20.31 9.01
CA THR A 421 -10.19 19.48 8.32
C THR A 421 -10.46 18.13 8.99
N GLY A 422 -9.66 17.75 10.00
CA GLY A 422 -9.95 16.57 10.83
C GLY A 422 -11.29 16.64 11.56
N ILE A 423 -11.88 17.84 11.70
CA ILE A 423 -13.25 18.02 12.20
C ILE A 423 -14.30 17.25 11.39
N ALA A 424 -14.05 16.94 10.11
CA ALA A 424 -15.00 16.26 9.24
C ALA A 424 -15.47 14.92 9.85
N GLY A 425 -14.57 13.99 10.09
CA GLY A 425 -14.90 12.71 10.73
C GLY A 425 -15.45 12.87 12.13
N LEU A 426 -14.89 13.79 12.92
CA LEU A 426 -15.37 14.06 14.28
C LEU A 426 -16.82 14.60 14.29
N ARG A 427 -17.19 15.41 13.31
CA ARG A 427 -18.56 15.89 13.14
C ARG A 427 -19.55 14.74 12.88
N ALA A 428 -19.19 13.81 12.00
CA ALA A 428 -20.00 12.62 11.77
C ALA A 428 -20.19 11.79 13.05
N HIS A 429 -19.14 11.59 13.81
CA HIS A 429 -19.21 10.92 15.12
C HIS A 429 -20.13 11.64 16.10
N LEU A 430 -20.00 12.96 16.25
CA LEU A 430 -20.88 13.74 17.12
C LEU A 430 -22.34 13.63 16.70
N LYS A 431 -22.64 13.72 15.39
CA LYS A 431 -23.99 13.53 14.85
C LYS A 431 -24.54 12.14 15.16
N ALA A 432 -23.73 11.08 14.98
CA ALA A 432 -24.11 9.70 15.31
C ALA A 432 -24.39 9.55 16.83
N ARG A 433 -23.58 10.17 17.68
CA ARG A 433 -23.74 10.18 19.13
C ARG A 433 -25.01 10.91 19.57
N VAL A 434 -25.30 12.05 18.95
CA VAL A 434 -26.56 12.79 19.21
C VAL A 434 -27.76 11.95 18.79
N SER A 435 -27.72 11.33 17.61
CA SER A 435 -28.81 10.47 17.12
C SER A 435 -29.05 9.24 18.01
N ALA A 436 -28.03 8.76 18.72
CA ALA A 436 -28.10 7.65 19.69
C ALA A 436 -28.37 8.09 21.12
N ASP A 437 -28.68 9.36 21.40
CA ASP A 437 -28.80 9.99 22.74
C ASP A 437 -27.59 9.74 23.65
N ALA A 438 -26.42 9.59 23.08
CA ALA A 438 -25.15 9.36 23.79
C ALA A 438 -24.54 10.70 24.20
N ARG A 439 -24.68 11.09 25.48
CA ARG A 439 -24.41 12.47 25.96
C ARG A 439 -23.00 12.71 26.49
N ARG A 440 -22.21 11.67 26.76
CA ARG A 440 -20.88 11.79 27.34
C ARG A 440 -19.83 11.93 26.25
N ASN A 441 -19.72 13.15 25.67
CA ASN A 441 -18.76 13.47 24.64
C ASN A 441 -17.99 14.72 24.98
N TRP A 442 -16.70 14.75 24.65
CA TRP A 442 -15.84 15.91 24.80
C TRP A 442 -15.07 16.13 23.50
N LEU A 443 -15.27 17.29 22.86
CA LEU A 443 -14.56 17.69 21.65
C LEU A 443 -13.47 18.69 22.01
N LEU A 444 -12.24 18.38 21.59
CA LEU A 444 -11.10 19.28 21.57
C LEU A 444 -10.76 19.57 20.12
N PHE A 445 -11.00 20.81 19.69
CA PHE A 445 -10.76 21.25 18.32
C PHE A 445 -9.75 22.39 18.30
N GLY A 446 -8.70 22.26 17.46
CA GLY A 446 -7.66 23.24 17.26
C GLY A 446 -7.59 23.74 15.82
N GLU A 447 -7.44 25.04 15.64
CA GLU A 447 -7.13 25.71 14.37
C GLU A 447 -6.34 27.01 14.62
N ARG A 448 -6.00 27.72 13.53
CA ARG A 448 -5.08 28.88 13.56
C ARG A 448 -5.71 30.14 14.17
N SER A 449 -7.01 30.35 13.96
CA SER A 449 -7.72 31.55 14.37
C SER A 449 -9.08 31.18 14.94
N ALA A 450 -9.32 31.56 16.21
CA ALA A 450 -10.57 31.24 16.89
C ALA A 450 -11.78 31.94 16.27
N ASP A 451 -11.60 33.10 15.66
CA ASP A 451 -12.65 33.94 15.05
C ASP A 451 -12.88 33.67 13.58
N ARG A 452 -11.99 32.94 12.89
CA ARG A 452 -12.07 32.66 11.46
C ARG A 452 -12.15 31.17 11.12
N ASP A 453 -11.56 30.33 11.94
CA ASP A 453 -11.38 28.91 11.66
C ASP A 453 -12.18 28.01 12.63
N PHE A 454 -13.18 28.55 13.32
CA PHE A 454 -14.06 27.76 14.20
C PHE A 454 -15.19 27.14 13.37
N PHE A 455 -14.87 26.07 12.66
CA PHE A 455 -15.80 25.42 11.72
C PHE A 455 -16.97 24.78 12.48
N PHE A 456 -18.20 25.00 11.97
CA PHE A 456 -19.45 24.45 12.52
C PHE A 456 -19.69 24.85 14.00
N GLY A 457 -19.32 26.06 14.37
CA GLY A 457 -19.48 26.56 15.72
C GLY A 457 -20.90 26.93 16.14
N ASP A 458 -21.85 26.90 15.21
CA ASP A 458 -23.27 27.30 15.37
C ASP A 458 -24.12 26.21 16.03
#